data_b0f589f6b498c0b6c4156c2a9e2f3a5b
#
_entry.id   b0f589f6b498c0b6c4156c2a9e2f3a5b
#
_cell.length_a   1.000
_cell.length_b   1.000
_cell.length_c   1.000
_cell.angle_alpha   90.00
_cell.angle_beta   90.00
_cell.angle_gamma   90.00
#
_symmetry.space_group_name_H-M   'P 1'
#
loop_
_entity.id
_entity.type
_entity.pdbx_description
1 polymer ?
#
loop_
_entity_poly.entity_id
_entity_poly.type
_entity_poly.pdbx_seq_one_letter_code
_entity_poly.pdbx_strand_id
1 'polypeptide(L)'
;MRIEEDLKLDYSDVLFRPKRSTLSSRKDVNLKRTYKFKYSNSEWSGIPIMAANMDGVGELGVAEKLSEYGMITCLTKQHDVKKIKQFKKIKSIYQNIA
;
A
#
# COMPACT_ATOMS: atom_id res chain seq x y z
N MET A 1 18.99 28.19 11.07
CA MET A 1 18.88 27.13 10.05
C MET A 1 19.72 25.94 10.49
N ARG A 2 19.12 24.77 10.53
CA ARG A 2 19.82 23.52 10.86
C ARG A 2 20.18 22.80 9.57
N ILE A 3 21.45 22.47 9.38
CA ILE A 3 21.92 21.69 8.24
C ILE A 3 22.26 20.29 8.76
N GLU A 4 21.64 19.26 8.19
CA GLU A 4 21.93 17.87 8.50
C GLU A 4 22.69 17.25 7.32
N GLU A 5 23.84 16.66 7.62
CA GLU A 5 24.68 15.97 6.64
C GLU A 5 24.26 14.51 6.49
N ASP A 6 23.04 14.27 6.01
CA ASP A 6 22.56 12.94 5.69
C ASP A 6 22.66 12.66 4.19
N LEU A 7 23.12 11.47 3.85
CA LEU A 7 23.11 11.01 2.48
C LEU A 7 21.66 10.77 2.02
N LYS A 8 21.19 11.60 1.09
CA LYS A 8 19.86 11.48 0.49
C LYS A 8 19.98 10.84 -0.89
N LEU A 9 19.46 9.63 -1.04
CA LEU A 9 19.50 8.87 -2.28
C LEU A 9 18.14 8.90 -2.97
N ASP A 10 18.16 9.05 -4.30
CA ASP A 10 17.02 8.87 -5.18
C ASP A 10 17.08 7.48 -5.82
N TYR A 11 16.02 7.08 -6.51
CA TYR A 11 15.97 5.79 -7.21
C TYR A 11 17.07 5.64 -8.27
N SER A 12 17.48 6.74 -8.89
CA SER A 12 18.59 6.76 -9.85
C SER A 12 19.96 6.47 -9.24
N ASP A 13 20.09 6.61 -7.92
CA ASP A 13 21.36 6.44 -7.20
C ASP A 13 21.57 5.02 -6.66
N VAL A 14 20.60 4.14 -6.84
CA VAL A 14 20.61 2.80 -6.25
C VAL A 14 20.28 1.73 -7.27
N LEU A 15 20.79 0.54 -7.03
CA LEU A 15 20.51 -0.67 -7.81
C LEU A 15 20.21 -1.83 -6.86
N PHE A 16 19.40 -2.77 -7.31
CA PHE A 16 19.20 -4.01 -6.58
C PHE A 16 20.46 -4.87 -6.63
N ARG A 17 20.94 -5.27 -5.47
CA ARG A 17 22.03 -6.22 -5.39
C ARG A 17 21.49 -7.64 -5.58
N PRO A 18 21.98 -8.40 -6.58
CA PRO A 18 21.58 -9.79 -6.75
C PRO A 18 21.86 -10.62 -5.51
N LYS A 19 20.92 -11.45 -5.10
CA LYS A 19 21.05 -12.40 -4.02
C LYS A 19 20.62 -13.78 -4.47
N ARG A 20 21.17 -14.82 -3.83
CA ARG A 20 20.72 -16.18 -4.06
C ARG A 20 19.28 -16.37 -3.60
N SER A 21 18.51 -17.11 -4.38
CA SER A 21 17.16 -17.51 -4.07
C SER A 21 17.04 -19.03 -4.01
N THR A 22 16.22 -19.53 -3.11
CA THR A 22 15.84 -20.95 -3.06
C THR A 22 14.63 -21.26 -3.92
N LEU A 23 14.00 -20.25 -4.51
CA LEU A 23 12.83 -20.38 -5.36
C LEU A 23 13.23 -20.84 -6.77
N SER A 24 12.52 -21.82 -7.30
CA SER A 24 12.75 -22.36 -8.63
C SER A 24 11.96 -21.64 -9.75
N SER A 25 10.86 -20.97 -9.39
CA SER A 25 9.98 -20.30 -10.34
C SER A 25 9.46 -18.98 -9.80
N ARG A 26 9.15 -18.02 -10.68
CA ARG A 26 8.45 -16.79 -10.32
C ARG A 26 7.09 -17.05 -9.66
N LYS A 27 6.44 -18.15 -10.02
CA LYS A 27 5.15 -18.55 -9.43
C LYS A 27 5.24 -18.91 -7.95
N ASP A 28 6.42 -19.25 -7.47
CA ASP A 28 6.66 -19.61 -6.08
C ASP A 28 6.84 -18.38 -5.18
N VAL A 29 6.87 -17.17 -5.76
CA VAL A 29 7.03 -15.92 -5.01
C VAL A 29 5.74 -15.56 -4.31
N ASN A 30 5.79 -15.41 -2.99
CA ASN A 30 4.70 -14.90 -2.19
C ASN A 30 4.98 -13.46 -1.77
N LEU A 31 4.18 -12.52 -2.27
CA LEU A 31 4.31 -11.10 -2.00
C LEU A 31 3.57 -10.64 -0.73
N LYS A 32 2.73 -11.51 -0.15
CA LYS A 32 1.98 -11.15 1.06
C LYS A 32 2.92 -10.94 2.24
N ARG A 33 2.64 -9.88 3.00
CA ARG A 33 3.33 -9.53 4.24
C ARG A 33 2.31 -9.15 5.29
N THR A 34 2.65 -9.38 6.56
CA THR A 34 1.84 -8.98 7.70
C THR A 34 2.59 -7.92 8.50
N TYR A 35 1.92 -6.82 8.79
CA TYR A 35 2.45 -5.73 9.59
C TYR A 35 1.56 -5.48 10.80
N LYS A 36 2.19 -5.37 11.97
CA LYS A 36 1.55 -4.90 13.18
C LYS A 36 1.85 -3.41 13.38
N PHE A 37 0.82 -2.60 13.45
CA PHE A 37 0.99 -1.18 13.64
C PHE A 37 1.38 -0.84 15.07
N LYS A 38 2.41 -0.01 15.22
CA LYS A 38 3.05 0.31 16.51
C LYS A 38 2.08 0.88 17.55
N TYR A 39 1.15 1.72 17.13
CA TYR A 39 0.31 2.50 18.04
C TYR A 39 -1.12 1.97 18.16
N SER A 40 -1.64 1.30 17.17
CA SER A 40 -3.03 0.81 17.17
C SER A 40 -3.17 -0.65 17.61
N ASN A 41 -2.07 -1.39 17.72
CA ASN A 41 -2.05 -2.85 17.93
C ASN A 41 -2.84 -3.65 16.88
N SER A 42 -3.33 -3.01 15.82
CA SER A 42 -3.99 -3.68 14.71
C SER A 42 -2.96 -4.29 13.75
N GLU A 43 -3.36 -5.37 13.08
CA GLU A 43 -2.56 -6.02 12.04
C GLU A 43 -3.19 -5.81 10.69
N TRP A 44 -2.34 -5.68 9.68
CA TRP A 44 -2.74 -5.70 8.28
C TRP A 44 -1.91 -6.73 7.52
N SER A 45 -2.57 -7.50 6.67
CA SER A 45 -1.93 -8.53 5.85
C SER A 45 -2.34 -8.34 4.39
N GLY A 46 -1.35 -8.30 3.52
CA GLY A 46 -1.59 -8.13 2.09
C GLY A 46 -0.30 -7.88 1.32
N ILE A 47 -0.43 -7.42 0.09
CA ILE A 47 0.70 -7.01 -0.74
C ILE A 47 1.02 -5.54 -0.41
N PRO A 48 2.26 -5.23 0.04
CA PRO A 48 2.61 -3.90 0.53
C PRO A 48 2.83 -2.88 -0.61
N ILE A 49 1.81 -2.68 -1.40
CA ILE A 49 1.73 -1.65 -2.45
C ILE A 49 0.55 -0.76 -2.11
N MET A 50 0.76 0.54 -2.18
CA MET A 50 -0.22 1.55 -1.81
C MET A 50 -0.42 2.53 -2.96
N ALA A 51 -1.66 2.67 -3.43
CA ALA A 51 -2.01 3.73 -4.36
C ALA A 51 -2.00 5.09 -3.66
N ALA A 52 -1.38 6.07 -4.30
CA ALA A 52 -1.24 7.42 -3.75
C ALA A 52 -2.59 8.16 -3.69
N ASN A 53 -2.70 9.12 -2.77
CA ASN A 53 -3.87 9.99 -2.59
C ASN A 53 -3.92 11.12 -3.63
N MET A 54 -3.80 10.77 -4.90
CA MET A 54 -3.79 11.69 -6.02
C MET A 54 -5.08 11.58 -6.82
N ASP A 55 -5.50 12.67 -7.46
CA ASP A 55 -6.64 12.67 -8.36
C ASP A 55 -6.48 11.63 -9.47
N GLY A 56 -7.54 10.86 -9.72
CA GLY A 56 -7.52 9.77 -10.68
C GLY A 56 -6.83 8.49 -10.21
N VAL A 57 -6.22 8.50 -9.02
CA VAL A 57 -5.54 7.34 -8.42
C VAL A 57 -6.22 6.92 -7.12
N GLY A 58 -6.34 7.82 -6.15
CA GLY A 58 -6.94 7.57 -4.84
C GLY A 58 -8.47 7.61 -4.87
N GLU A 59 -9.09 6.84 -5.74
CA GLU A 59 -10.52 6.80 -5.99
C GLU A 59 -11.14 5.50 -5.46
N LEU A 60 -12.45 5.53 -5.14
CA LEU A 60 -13.17 4.35 -4.63
C LEU A 60 -13.15 3.18 -5.61
N GLY A 61 -13.26 3.43 -6.91
CA GLY A 61 -13.16 2.39 -7.92
C GLY A 61 -11.80 1.71 -7.96
N VAL A 62 -10.73 2.49 -7.80
CA VAL A 62 -9.36 1.96 -7.69
C VAL A 62 -9.20 1.16 -6.40
N ALA A 63 -9.74 1.65 -5.28
CA ALA A 63 -9.72 0.96 -4.00
C ALA A 63 -10.41 -0.41 -4.08
N GLU A 64 -11.53 -0.49 -4.76
CA GLU A 64 -12.25 -1.76 -4.99
C GLU A 64 -11.36 -2.75 -5.75
N LYS A 65 -10.76 -2.32 -6.84
CA LYS A 65 -9.91 -3.20 -7.66
C LYS A 65 -8.63 -3.62 -6.96
N LEU A 66 -7.96 -2.71 -6.30
CA LEU A 66 -6.72 -3.04 -5.57
C LEU A 66 -6.98 -3.93 -4.36
N SER A 67 -8.14 -3.81 -3.71
CA SER A 67 -8.49 -4.67 -2.58
C SER A 67 -8.65 -6.14 -2.99
N GLU A 68 -9.06 -6.41 -4.23
CA GLU A 68 -9.12 -7.79 -4.79
C GLU A 68 -7.73 -8.45 -4.79
N TYR A 69 -6.67 -7.65 -4.91
CA TYR A 69 -5.27 -8.09 -4.86
C TYR A 69 -4.63 -7.96 -3.46
N GLY A 70 -5.37 -7.50 -2.46
CA GLY A 70 -4.84 -7.26 -1.12
C GLY A 70 -3.89 -6.08 -1.02
N MET A 71 -4.06 -5.07 -1.86
CA MET A 71 -3.29 -3.83 -1.85
C MET A 71 -4.07 -2.70 -1.17
N ILE A 72 -3.36 -1.65 -0.77
CA ILE A 72 -3.94 -0.50 -0.05
C ILE A 72 -4.17 0.66 -1.02
N THR A 73 -5.21 1.45 -0.78
CA THR A 73 -5.45 2.71 -1.47
C THR A 73 -5.60 3.84 -0.48
N CYS A 74 -4.81 4.90 -0.65
CA CYS A 74 -5.02 6.16 0.05
C CYS A 74 -6.05 6.98 -0.72
N LEU A 75 -7.21 7.23 -0.11
CA LEU A 75 -8.25 8.04 -0.75
C LEU A 75 -7.88 9.53 -0.76
N THR A 76 -8.32 10.22 -1.80
CA THR A 76 -8.17 11.67 -1.87
C THR A 76 -9.05 12.36 -0.83
N LYS A 77 -8.70 13.58 -0.44
CA LYS A 77 -9.44 14.39 0.54
C LYS A 77 -10.87 14.74 0.15
N GLN A 78 -11.22 14.57 -1.13
CA GLN A 78 -12.53 14.91 -1.67
C GLN A 78 -13.61 13.85 -1.36
N HIS A 79 -13.23 12.68 -0.88
CA HIS A 79 -14.17 11.63 -0.53
C HIS A 79 -14.87 11.93 0.78
N ASP A 80 -16.20 12.01 0.74
CA ASP A 80 -17.04 12.16 1.92
C ASP A 80 -17.18 10.82 2.66
N VAL A 81 -17.10 10.86 3.98
CA VAL A 81 -17.31 9.70 4.86
C VAL A 81 -18.65 9.01 4.59
N LYS A 82 -19.70 9.77 4.27
CA LYS A 82 -21.02 9.21 3.90
C LYS A 82 -20.95 8.37 2.63
N LYS A 83 -20.24 8.84 1.61
CA LYS A 83 -20.05 8.10 0.35
C LYS A 83 -19.24 6.83 0.59
N ILE A 84 -18.21 6.90 1.40
CA ILE A 84 -17.41 5.74 1.79
C ILE A 84 -18.29 4.69 2.49
N LYS A 85 -19.15 5.11 3.42
CA LYS A 85 -20.08 4.21 4.13
C LYS A 85 -21.16 3.61 3.24
N GLN A 86 -21.60 4.33 2.21
CA GLN A 86 -22.62 3.87 1.26
C GLN A 86 -22.07 2.88 0.23
N PHE A 87 -20.78 2.79 0.10
CA PHE A 87 -20.11 1.83 -0.77
C PHE A 87 -20.22 0.43 -0.16
N LYS A 88 -21.40 -0.20 -0.31
CA LYS A 88 -21.84 -1.41 0.42
C LYS A 88 -20.96 -2.66 0.27
N LYS A 89 -20.08 -2.73 -0.69
CA LYS A 89 -19.13 -3.84 -0.87
C LYS A 89 -17.93 -3.77 0.07
N ILE A 90 -17.94 -2.87 1.02
CA ILE A 90 -16.77 -2.30 1.66
C ILE A 90 -16.26 -3.05 2.89
N LYS A 91 -16.99 -4.00 3.49
CA LYS A 91 -16.43 -4.67 4.67
C LYS A 91 -15.04 -5.31 4.41
N SER A 92 -14.82 -5.80 3.20
CA SER A 92 -13.51 -6.33 2.80
C SER A 92 -12.52 -5.26 2.32
N ILE A 93 -13.02 -4.11 1.90
CA ILE A 93 -12.22 -3.01 1.35
C ILE A 93 -11.69 -2.08 2.44
N TYR A 94 -12.42 -1.87 3.54
CA TYR A 94 -12.00 -0.96 4.63
C TYR A 94 -10.63 -1.28 5.21
N GLN A 95 -10.24 -2.53 5.23
CA GLN A 95 -8.91 -2.93 5.69
C GLN A 95 -7.81 -2.45 4.75
N ASN A 96 -8.17 -2.09 3.51
CA ASN A 96 -7.25 -1.70 2.45
C ASN A 96 -7.41 -0.23 2.02
N ILE A 97 -8.10 0.58 2.81
CA ILE A 97 -8.23 2.03 2.63
C ILE A 97 -7.45 2.75 3.73
N ALA A 98 -6.63 3.66 3.29
CA ALA A 98 -5.89 4.57 4.15
C ALA A 98 -6.27 6.04 3.87
#